data_7ff6398763df8617d6753f5f3ef93c4b
#
_entry.id   7ff6398763df8617d6753f5f3ef93c4b
#
_cell.length_a   1.000
_cell.length_b   1.000
_cell.length_c   1.000
_cell.angle_alpha   90.00
_cell.angle_beta   90.00
_cell.angle_gamma   90.00
#
_symmetry.space_group_name_H-M   'P 1'
#
loop_
_entity.id
_entity.type
_entity.pdbx_description
1 polymer ?
#
loop_
_entity_poly.entity_id
_entity_poly.type
_entity_poly.pdbx_seq_one_letter_code
_entity_poly.pdbx_strand_id
1 'polypeptide(L)'
;ESGRFFDRSAYSRMMEDVENGKIGVCIMKDLTRWGRDYLQVGNAMEVFRRNNVRFIAVNNGIDSDNPDTLEFAPFIMSEWYAKDISKKVKTGIRTKGASGKPIATEAPYGYMKDPNNKDFWIIDEEAAEVVRLIFRLFIGGKNRNQIAVYLKNEQILTPTFYLKQHDRGTAKSRPLNEENRYKWNKATLTKILTRQEYCGDVVNFKTTKHFRDKRNHYVDKSEWQITENVH
;
A
#
# COMPACT_ATOMS: atom_id res chain seq x y z
N GLU A 1 -10.63 30.01 -2.40
CA GLU A 1 -11.58 28.90 -2.58
C GLU A 1 -10.78 27.61 -2.75
N SER A 2 -11.10 26.58 -1.94
CA SER A 2 -10.31 25.34 -1.92
C SER A 2 -10.55 24.53 -3.19
N GLY A 3 -9.48 23.99 -3.82
CA GLY A 3 -9.50 23.29 -5.10
C GLY A 3 -10.23 21.94 -5.15
N ARG A 4 -11.22 21.71 -4.29
CA ARG A 4 -11.94 20.44 -4.17
C ARG A 4 -13.26 20.36 -4.94
N PHE A 5 -13.81 21.49 -5.40
CA PHE A 5 -15.13 21.48 -6.03
C PHE A 5 -15.10 22.23 -7.36
N PHE A 6 -15.60 21.57 -8.41
CA PHE A 6 -15.99 22.18 -9.69
C PHE A 6 -17.25 23.06 -9.54
N ASP A 7 -17.82 23.14 -8.36
CA ASP A 7 -18.94 24.01 -8.02
C ASP A 7 -18.43 25.43 -7.67
N ARG A 8 -17.71 25.99 -8.65
CA ARG A 8 -17.30 27.40 -8.61
C ARG A 8 -18.18 28.14 -9.59
N SER A 9 -18.83 29.18 -9.13
CA SER A 9 -19.71 30.00 -9.98
C SER A 9 -19.04 30.48 -11.29
N ALA A 10 -17.73 30.76 -11.25
CA ALA A 10 -16.94 31.12 -12.44
C ALA A 10 -16.69 29.94 -13.38
N TYR A 11 -16.45 28.71 -12.83
CA TYR A 11 -16.27 27.52 -13.66
C TYR A 11 -17.57 27.14 -14.35
N SER A 12 -18.68 27.12 -13.63
CA SER A 12 -20.00 26.78 -14.20
C SER A 12 -20.39 27.77 -15.31
N ARG A 13 -20.17 29.06 -15.11
CA ARG A 13 -20.41 30.06 -16.17
C ARG A 13 -19.52 29.85 -17.39
N MET A 14 -18.23 29.53 -17.19
CA MET A 14 -17.32 29.23 -18.29
C MET A 14 -17.79 28.01 -19.07
N MET A 15 -18.22 26.94 -18.42
CA MET A 15 -18.72 25.73 -19.08
C MET A 15 -20.02 26.00 -19.84
N GLU A 16 -20.93 26.80 -19.29
CA GLU A 16 -22.13 27.24 -19.97
C GLU A 16 -21.80 28.09 -21.20
N ASP A 17 -20.82 28.98 -21.12
CA ASP A 17 -20.36 29.79 -22.30
C ASP A 17 -19.68 28.91 -23.35
N VAL A 18 -18.99 27.82 -22.99
CA VAL A 18 -18.45 26.82 -23.90
C VAL A 18 -19.60 26.12 -24.65
N GLU A 19 -20.60 25.61 -23.89
CA GLU A 19 -21.75 24.88 -24.45
C GLU A 19 -22.61 25.80 -25.37
N ASN A 20 -22.68 27.09 -25.06
CA ASN A 20 -23.34 28.10 -25.86
C ASN A 20 -22.51 28.61 -27.05
N GLY A 21 -21.32 28.04 -27.30
CA GLY A 21 -20.46 28.42 -28.43
C GLY A 21 -19.82 29.82 -28.35
N LYS A 22 -19.77 30.44 -27.18
CA LYS A 22 -19.20 31.78 -26.96
C LYS A 22 -17.68 31.78 -26.77
N ILE A 23 -17.08 30.61 -26.52
CA ILE A 23 -15.65 30.46 -26.30
C ILE A 23 -15.05 29.60 -27.41
N GLY A 24 -14.04 30.12 -28.11
CA GLY A 24 -13.29 29.35 -29.11
C GLY A 24 -11.96 28.77 -28.58
N VAL A 25 -11.34 29.42 -27.56
CA VAL A 25 -10.07 28.99 -27.00
C VAL A 25 -10.10 29.15 -25.48
N CYS A 26 -9.65 28.13 -24.77
CA CYS A 26 -9.45 28.16 -23.32
C CYS A 26 -7.98 27.96 -22.99
N ILE A 27 -7.35 28.98 -22.38
CA ILE A 27 -5.93 28.93 -22.00
C ILE A 27 -5.83 28.93 -20.49
N MET A 28 -5.04 28.01 -19.96
CA MET A 28 -4.75 27.93 -18.53
C MET A 28 -3.26 27.73 -18.24
N LYS A 29 -2.85 28.09 -17.04
CA LYS A 29 -1.48 27.92 -16.62
C LYS A 29 -1.08 26.45 -16.53
N ASP A 30 -1.90 25.66 -15.86
CA ASP A 30 -1.70 24.21 -15.69
C ASP A 30 -3.04 23.50 -15.37
N LEU A 31 -3.11 22.19 -15.60
CA LEU A 31 -4.31 21.37 -15.36
C LEU A 31 -4.73 21.34 -13.88
N THR A 32 -3.81 21.59 -12.94
CA THR A 32 -4.11 21.55 -11.50
C THR A 32 -5.01 22.73 -11.08
N ARG A 33 -5.03 23.80 -11.89
CA ARG A 33 -5.90 24.95 -11.70
C ARG A 33 -7.36 24.62 -11.93
N TRP A 34 -7.63 23.65 -12.74
CA TRP A 34 -8.99 23.21 -13.03
C TRP A 34 -9.56 22.38 -11.88
N GLY A 35 -8.80 21.49 -11.33
CA GLY A 35 -9.22 20.67 -10.22
C GLY A 35 -8.22 19.57 -9.90
N ARG A 36 -8.46 18.90 -8.79
CA ARG A 36 -7.69 17.73 -8.37
C ARG A 36 -8.39 16.42 -8.73
N ASP A 37 -9.56 16.51 -9.34
CA ASP A 37 -10.35 15.36 -9.80
C ASP A 37 -10.18 15.18 -11.30
N TYR A 38 -9.41 14.18 -11.67
CA TYR A 38 -9.02 13.89 -13.07
C TYR A 38 -10.19 13.45 -13.95
N LEU A 39 -11.20 12.81 -13.38
CA LEU A 39 -12.41 12.42 -14.10
C LEU A 39 -13.17 13.67 -14.56
N GLN A 40 -13.25 14.66 -13.68
CA GLN A 40 -13.91 15.93 -14.01
C GLN A 40 -13.10 16.75 -15.01
N VAL A 41 -11.77 16.75 -14.87
CA VAL A 41 -10.89 17.38 -15.88
C VAL A 41 -11.05 16.70 -17.24
N GLY A 42 -11.06 15.37 -17.28
CA GLY A 42 -11.30 14.61 -18.51
C GLY A 42 -12.67 14.88 -19.13
N ASN A 43 -13.72 14.94 -18.32
CA ASN A 43 -15.06 15.30 -18.79
C ASN A 43 -15.11 16.72 -19.36
N ALA A 44 -14.46 17.68 -18.72
CA ALA A 44 -14.39 19.06 -19.21
C ALA A 44 -13.62 19.15 -20.53
N MET A 45 -12.51 18.41 -20.68
CA MET A 45 -11.77 18.32 -21.95
C MET A 45 -12.65 17.71 -23.07
N GLU A 46 -13.47 16.72 -22.74
CA GLU A 46 -14.41 16.13 -23.72
C GLU A 46 -15.51 17.12 -24.12
N VAL A 47 -16.02 17.94 -23.18
CA VAL A 47 -16.96 19.01 -23.50
C VAL A 47 -16.33 20.04 -24.42
N PHE A 48 -15.08 20.45 -24.21
CA PHE A 48 -14.35 21.34 -25.10
C PHE A 48 -14.19 20.73 -26.51
N ARG A 49 -13.77 19.47 -26.58
CA ARG A 49 -13.62 18.77 -27.84
C ARG A 49 -14.94 18.73 -28.65
N ARG A 50 -16.06 18.43 -27.97
CA ARG A 50 -17.40 18.38 -28.61
C ARG A 50 -17.86 19.74 -29.15
N ASN A 51 -17.46 20.82 -28.48
CA ASN A 51 -17.83 22.18 -28.85
C ASN A 51 -16.75 22.89 -29.70
N ASN A 52 -15.75 22.14 -30.20
CA ASN A 52 -14.62 22.66 -30.99
C ASN A 52 -13.87 23.81 -30.30
N VAL A 53 -13.76 23.77 -28.98
CA VAL A 53 -12.99 24.74 -28.20
C VAL A 53 -11.54 24.25 -28.05
N ARG A 54 -10.60 25.05 -28.60
CA ARG A 54 -9.17 24.77 -28.41
C ARG A 54 -8.78 24.94 -26.94
N PHE A 55 -8.08 23.97 -26.41
CA PHE A 55 -7.64 23.93 -25.02
C PHE A 55 -6.13 23.96 -24.93
N ILE A 56 -5.56 24.89 -24.16
CA ILE A 56 -4.10 25.04 -23.96
C ILE A 56 -3.77 25.05 -22.47
N ALA A 57 -2.91 24.11 -22.02
CA ALA A 57 -2.33 24.10 -20.68
C ALA A 57 -0.82 24.37 -20.76
N VAL A 58 -0.42 25.62 -20.53
CA VAL A 58 0.92 26.14 -20.84
C VAL A 58 2.03 25.36 -20.12
N ASN A 59 1.94 25.20 -18.81
CA ASN A 59 2.98 24.52 -18.02
C ASN A 59 3.03 23.01 -18.26
N ASN A 60 1.99 22.42 -18.85
CA ASN A 60 1.93 21.01 -19.18
C ASN A 60 2.34 20.74 -20.63
N GLY A 61 2.52 21.77 -21.45
CA GLY A 61 2.79 21.65 -22.88
C GLY A 61 1.64 21.00 -23.65
N ILE A 62 0.39 21.14 -23.16
CA ILE A 62 -0.79 20.55 -23.80
C ILE A 62 -1.48 21.61 -24.67
N ASP A 63 -1.72 21.23 -25.91
CA ASP A 63 -2.50 22.01 -26.87
C ASP A 63 -3.41 21.06 -27.65
N SER A 64 -4.73 21.25 -27.59
CA SER A 64 -5.69 20.34 -28.19
C SER A 64 -5.67 20.33 -29.72
N ASP A 65 -5.10 21.36 -30.35
CA ASP A 65 -4.95 21.42 -31.81
C ASP A 65 -3.66 20.71 -32.27
N ASN A 66 -2.77 20.36 -31.37
CA ASN A 66 -1.58 19.59 -31.70
C ASN A 66 -1.82 18.10 -31.43
N PRO A 67 -1.91 17.24 -32.47
CA PRO A 67 -2.14 15.81 -32.35
C PRO A 67 -1.14 15.11 -31.42
N ASP A 68 0.13 15.53 -31.47
CA ASP A 68 1.20 14.92 -30.66
C ASP A 68 0.99 15.15 -29.15
N THR A 69 0.35 16.25 -28.77
CA THR A 69 0.03 16.55 -27.36
C THR A 69 -1.25 15.88 -26.88
N LEU A 70 -2.18 15.62 -27.77
CA LEU A 70 -3.41 14.87 -27.48
C LEU A 70 -3.15 13.40 -27.18
N GLU A 71 -2.19 12.76 -27.86
CA GLU A 71 -1.79 11.37 -27.54
C GLU A 71 -1.13 11.25 -26.17
N PHE A 72 -0.44 12.30 -25.71
CA PHE A 72 0.22 12.33 -24.40
C PHE A 72 -0.71 12.70 -23.23
N ALA A 73 -1.83 13.37 -23.46
CA ALA A 73 -2.73 13.82 -22.41
C ALA A 73 -3.26 12.66 -21.54
N PRO A 74 -3.75 11.52 -22.09
CA PRO A 74 -4.14 10.36 -21.28
C PRO A 74 -3.00 9.75 -20.48
N PHE A 75 -1.78 9.75 -21.02
CA PHE A 75 -0.58 9.24 -20.35
C PHE A 75 -0.18 10.12 -19.16
N ILE A 76 -0.13 11.44 -19.34
CA ILE A 76 0.17 12.39 -18.25
C ILE A 76 -0.91 12.32 -17.16
N MET A 77 -2.19 12.20 -17.55
CA MET A 77 -3.29 12.06 -16.61
C MET A 77 -3.19 10.74 -15.82
N SER A 78 -2.84 9.63 -16.49
CA SER A 78 -2.67 8.34 -15.81
C SER A 78 -1.51 8.35 -14.79
N GLU A 79 -0.40 9.01 -15.12
CA GLU A 79 0.73 9.19 -14.18
C GLU A 79 0.36 10.05 -12.97
N TRP A 80 -0.34 11.13 -13.19
CA TRP A 80 -0.80 11.99 -12.10
C TRP A 80 -1.80 11.29 -11.20
N TYR A 81 -2.75 10.57 -11.78
CA TYR A 81 -3.70 9.74 -11.05
C TYR A 81 -3.00 8.69 -10.17
N ALA A 82 -2.06 7.95 -10.75
CA ALA A 82 -1.27 6.97 -10.02
C ALA A 82 -0.46 7.62 -8.87
N LYS A 83 0.11 8.80 -9.09
CA LYS A 83 0.86 9.57 -8.08
C LYS A 83 -0.04 10.10 -6.97
N ASP A 84 -1.25 10.58 -7.29
CA ASP A 84 -2.22 11.06 -6.31
C ASP A 84 -2.77 9.91 -5.45
N ILE A 85 -3.16 8.79 -6.08
CA ILE A 85 -3.54 7.57 -5.36
C ILE A 85 -2.42 7.12 -4.43
N SER A 86 -1.19 7.06 -4.92
CA SER A 86 -0.03 6.69 -4.10
C SER A 86 0.12 7.62 -2.89
N LYS A 87 -0.07 8.93 -3.06
CA LYS A 87 -0.02 9.91 -1.97
C LYS A 87 -1.15 9.69 -0.96
N LYS A 88 -2.39 9.48 -1.43
CA LYS A 88 -3.55 9.22 -0.57
C LYS A 88 -3.39 7.93 0.25
N VAL A 89 -2.95 6.85 -0.40
CA VAL A 89 -2.65 5.56 0.26
C VAL A 89 -1.56 5.73 1.32
N LYS A 90 -0.45 6.41 1.00
CA LYS A 90 0.63 6.68 1.96
C LYS A 90 0.15 7.49 3.16
N THR A 91 -0.69 8.51 2.93
CA THR A 91 -1.27 9.31 4.01
C THR A 91 -2.16 8.45 4.90
N GLY A 92 -3.03 7.61 4.33
CA GLY A 92 -3.87 6.68 5.09
C GLY A 92 -3.04 5.68 5.92
N ILE A 93 -2.00 5.10 5.35
CA ILE A 93 -1.07 4.21 6.06
C ILE A 93 -0.35 4.96 7.19
N ARG A 94 0.10 6.20 6.96
CA ARG A 94 0.73 7.03 7.98
C ARG A 94 -0.21 7.33 9.14
N THR A 95 -1.43 7.77 8.85
CA THR A 95 -2.43 8.05 9.88
C THR A 95 -2.75 6.80 10.70
N LYS A 96 -2.95 5.66 10.02
CA LYS A 96 -3.18 4.37 10.68
C LYS A 96 -2.00 3.96 11.57
N GLY A 97 -0.78 4.00 11.04
CA GLY A 97 0.42 3.62 11.80
C GLY A 97 0.69 4.57 12.98
N ALA A 98 0.47 5.87 12.80
CA ALA A 98 0.63 6.88 13.85
C ALA A 98 -0.37 6.68 15.01
N SER A 99 -1.53 6.10 14.75
CA SER A 99 -2.51 5.74 15.80
C SER A 99 -2.17 4.44 16.56
N GLY A 100 -0.98 3.87 16.35
CA GLY A 100 -0.55 2.63 17.02
C GLY A 100 -1.11 1.34 16.40
N LYS A 101 -1.93 1.44 15.37
CA LYS A 101 -2.51 0.27 14.71
C LYS A 101 -1.52 -0.39 13.76
N PRO A 102 -1.51 -1.72 13.64
CA PRO A 102 -0.62 -2.40 12.72
C PRO A 102 -0.95 -2.08 11.27
N ILE A 103 0.08 -1.66 10.51
CA ILE A 103 -0.03 -1.41 9.07
C ILE A 103 0.30 -2.65 8.22
N ALA A 104 0.84 -3.70 8.83
CA ALA A 104 1.20 -4.93 8.15
C ALA A 104 -0.05 -5.62 7.58
N THR A 105 0.09 -6.11 6.33
CA THR A 105 -0.98 -6.86 5.66
C THR A 105 -1.31 -8.16 6.38
N GLU A 106 -0.29 -8.82 6.94
CA GLU A 106 -0.41 -10.08 7.68
C GLU A 106 0.14 -9.91 9.10
N ALA A 107 -0.51 -10.57 10.06
CA ALA A 107 0.03 -10.68 11.42
C ALA A 107 1.29 -11.56 11.43
N PRO A 108 2.21 -11.38 12.41
CA PRO A 108 3.31 -12.31 12.62
C PRO A 108 2.80 -13.74 12.87
N TYR A 109 3.59 -14.74 12.51
CA TYR A 109 3.25 -16.14 12.82
C TYR A 109 3.08 -16.33 14.34
N GLY A 110 2.03 -16.97 14.77
CA GLY A 110 1.61 -17.03 16.17
C GLY A 110 0.52 -16.03 16.54
N TYR A 111 0.24 -15.09 15.63
CA TYR A 111 -0.88 -14.16 15.73
C TYR A 111 -1.77 -14.24 14.49
N MET A 112 -2.98 -13.79 14.62
CA MET A 112 -3.91 -13.59 13.51
C MET A 112 -4.64 -12.26 13.69
N LYS A 113 -5.20 -11.73 12.61
CA LYS A 113 -6.07 -10.55 12.72
C LYS A 113 -7.38 -10.94 13.39
N ASP A 114 -7.85 -10.10 14.31
CA ASP A 114 -9.16 -10.26 14.91
C ASP A 114 -10.25 -10.25 13.80
N PRO A 115 -11.10 -11.28 13.72
CA PRO A 115 -12.22 -11.32 12.76
C PRO A 115 -13.18 -10.14 12.90
N ASN A 116 -13.37 -9.62 14.12
CA ASN A 116 -14.25 -8.52 14.42
C ASN A 116 -13.61 -7.14 14.19
N ASN A 117 -12.29 -7.05 14.38
CA ASN A 117 -11.55 -5.81 14.19
C ASN A 117 -10.15 -6.07 13.60
N LYS A 118 -10.04 -5.98 12.28
CA LYS A 118 -8.78 -6.23 11.54
C LYS A 118 -7.62 -5.28 11.90
N ASP A 119 -7.87 -4.28 12.73
CA ASP A 119 -6.85 -3.37 13.25
C ASP A 119 -6.15 -3.90 14.50
N PHE A 120 -6.55 -5.07 15.00
CA PHE A 120 -5.92 -5.75 16.15
C PHE A 120 -5.44 -7.14 15.75
N TRP A 121 -4.45 -7.62 16.50
CA TRP A 121 -3.97 -8.99 16.43
C TRP A 121 -4.41 -9.73 17.68
N ILE A 122 -4.81 -10.97 17.49
CA ILE A 122 -5.13 -11.91 18.56
C ILE A 122 -4.19 -13.11 18.46
N ILE A 123 -4.02 -13.83 19.56
CA ILE A 123 -3.18 -15.03 19.57
C ILE A 123 -3.85 -16.13 18.75
N ASP A 124 -3.07 -16.76 17.87
CA ASP A 124 -3.40 -17.98 17.18
C ASP A 124 -2.76 -19.12 17.96
N GLU A 125 -3.49 -19.75 18.88
CA GLU A 125 -2.94 -20.65 19.87
C GLU A 125 -2.12 -21.80 19.26
N GLU A 126 -2.57 -22.40 18.16
CA GLU A 126 -1.85 -23.47 17.49
C GLU A 126 -0.48 -23.00 16.96
N ALA A 127 -0.45 -21.87 16.28
CA ALA A 127 0.81 -21.28 15.79
C ALA A 127 1.65 -20.69 16.92
N ALA A 128 1.02 -20.15 17.97
CA ALA A 128 1.70 -19.58 19.13
C ALA A 128 2.46 -20.65 19.94
N GLU A 129 1.91 -21.86 20.07
CA GLU A 129 2.64 -22.96 20.72
C GLU A 129 3.93 -23.30 19.99
N VAL A 130 3.94 -23.25 18.67
CA VAL A 130 5.18 -23.45 17.89
C VAL A 130 6.18 -22.32 18.13
N VAL A 131 5.71 -21.08 18.22
CA VAL A 131 6.57 -19.92 18.55
C VAL A 131 7.16 -20.09 19.94
N ARG A 132 6.34 -20.43 20.95
CA ARG A 132 6.79 -20.68 22.34
C ARG A 132 7.81 -21.84 22.38
N LEU A 133 7.60 -22.90 21.61
CA LEU A 133 8.55 -24.01 21.49
C LEU A 133 9.89 -23.54 20.92
N ILE A 134 9.89 -22.72 19.86
CA ILE A 134 11.11 -22.17 19.26
C ILE A 134 11.89 -21.37 20.30
N PHE A 135 11.23 -20.50 21.07
CA PHE A 135 11.88 -19.74 22.14
C PHE A 135 12.43 -20.65 23.26
N ARG A 136 11.66 -21.66 23.72
CA ARG A 136 12.13 -22.64 24.70
C ARG A 136 13.37 -23.39 24.24
N LEU A 137 13.39 -23.83 23.00
CA LEU A 137 14.55 -24.55 22.44
C LEU A 137 15.78 -23.64 22.32
N PHE A 138 15.57 -22.36 21.97
CA PHE A 138 16.65 -21.38 21.86
C PHE A 138 17.24 -21.03 23.23
N ILE A 139 16.39 -20.78 24.24
CA ILE A 139 16.81 -20.52 25.63
C ILE A 139 17.51 -21.75 26.20
N GLY A 140 17.07 -22.97 25.85
CA GLY A 140 17.71 -24.22 26.19
C GLY A 140 19.05 -24.47 25.47
N GLY A 141 19.61 -23.48 24.75
CA GLY A 141 20.95 -23.53 24.18
C GLY A 141 21.02 -24.13 22.77
N LYS A 142 19.89 -24.47 22.11
CA LYS A 142 19.91 -24.95 20.73
C LYS A 142 20.12 -23.78 19.76
N ASN A 143 21.05 -23.96 18.83
CA ASN A 143 21.22 -23.00 17.75
C ASN A 143 20.12 -23.15 16.70
N ARG A 144 19.98 -22.14 15.82
CA ARG A 144 18.92 -22.09 14.77
C ARG A 144 18.91 -23.30 13.84
N ASN A 145 20.07 -23.92 13.55
CA ASN A 145 20.13 -25.13 12.74
C ASN A 145 19.52 -26.32 13.49
N GLN A 146 19.89 -26.50 14.75
CA GLN A 146 19.38 -27.58 15.58
C GLN A 146 17.86 -27.44 15.79
N ILE A 147 17.38 -26.20 15.97
CA ILE A 147 15.94 -25.92 16.02
C ILE A 147 15.25 -26.29 14.70
N ALA A 148 15.82 -25.90 13.55
CA ALA A 148 15.26 -26.24 12.25
C ALA A 148 15.17 -27.77 12.02
N VAL A 149 16.21 -28.51 12.41
CA VAL A 149 16.24 -29.96 12.35
C VAL A 149 15.20 -30.58 13.27
N TYR A 150 15.10 -30.07 14.50
CA TYR A 150 14.11 -30.52 15.48
C TYR A 150 12.68 -30.36 14.93
N LEU A 151 12.32 -29.14 14.48
CA LEU A 151 10.99 -28.85 13.95
C LEU A 151 10.66 -29.70 12.72
N LYS A 152 11.67 -29.99 11.88
CA LYS A 152 11.50 -30.90 10.73
C LYS A 152 11.21 -32.34 11.15
N ASN A 153 11.95 -32.86 12.15
CA ASN A 153 11.78 -34.23 12.64
C ASN A 153 10.42 -34.43 13.33
N GLU A 154 9.95 -33.42 14.04
CA GLU A 154 8.61 -33.37 14.64
C GLU A 154 7.50 -33.08 13.64
N GLN A 155 7.82 -32.98 12.35
CA GLN A 155 6.87 -32.68 11.26
C GLN A 155 6.01 -31.43 11.51
N ILE A 156 6.61 -30.41 12.14
CA ILE A 156 5.94 -29.13 12.38
C ILE A 156 5.93 -28.30 11.09
N LEU A 157 4.74 -27.88 10.68
CA LEU A 157 4.54 -27.08 9.45
C LEU A 157 5.30 -25.77 9.52
N THR A 158 5.95 -25.41 8.42
CA THR A 158 6.50 -24.06 8.29
C THR A 158 5.38 -23.02 8.26
N PRO A 159 5.62 -21.75 8.67
CA PRO A 159 4.59 -20.72 8.70
C PRO A 159 3.80 -20.57 7.40
N THR A 160 4.46 -20.69 6.25
CA THR A 160 3.81 -20.57 4.94
C THR A 160 2.83 -21.72 4.69
N PHE A 161 3.20 -22.96 5.04
CA PHE A 161 2.31 -24.11 4.88
C PHE A 161 1.17 -24.09 5.88
N TYR A 162 1.43 -23.69 7.11
CA TYR A 162 0.41 -23.48 8.12
C TYR A 162 -0.65 -22.48 7.65
N LEU A 163 -0.22 -21.30 7.20
CA LEU A 163 -1.14 -20.26 6.69
C LEU A 163 -1.93 -20.74 5.47
N LYS A 164 -1.31 -21.51 4.58
CA LYS A 164 -2.01 -22.09 3.42
C LYS A 164 -3.08 -23.09 3.85
N GLN A 165 -2.77 -23.97 4.80
CA GLN A 165 -3.71 -24.97 5.33
C GLN A 165 -4.95 -24.32 5.94
N HIS A 166 -4.79 -23.14 6.55
CA HIS A 166 -5.88 -22.36 7.14
C HIS A 166 -6.48 -21.30 6.18
N ASP A 167 -6.20 -21.38 4.88
CA ASP A 167 -6.66 -20.43 3.83
C ASP A 167 -6.42 -18.96 4.19
N ARG A 168 -5.26 -18.68 4.81
CA ARG A 168 -4.89 -17.35 5.30
C ARG A 168 -3.73 -16.72 4.55
N GLY A 169 -3.72 -15.40 4.53
CA GLY A 169 -2.65 -14.58 4.01
C GLY A 169 -2.42 -14.75 2.50
N THR A 170 -1.28 -14.28 2.03
CA THR A 170 -0.85 -14.41 0.63
C THR A 170 -0.44 -15.85 0.27
N ALA A 171 -0.27 -16.70 1.27
CA ALA A 171 0.09 -18.11 1.07
C ALA A 171 -1.03 -18.93 0.44
N LYS A 172 -2.30 -18.55 0.62
CA LYS A 172 -3.47 -19.30 0.15
C LYS A 172 -3.48 -19.55 -1.37
N SER A 173 -3.12 -18.55 -2.15
CA SER A 173 -3.10 -18.59 -3.62
C SER A 173 -1.75 -18.99 -4.21
N ARG A 174 -0.72 -19.23 -3.37
CA ARG A 174 0.64 -19.49 -3.83
C ARG A 174 0.86 -20.98 -4.07
N PRO A 175 1.40 -21.40 -5.23
CA PRO A 175 1.87 -22.77 -5.40
C PRO A 175 3.06 -23.01 -4.46
N LEU A 176 3.00 -24.09 -3.69
CA LEU A 176 4.06 -24.48 -2.76
C LEU A 176 4.62 -25.85 -3.18
N ASN A 177 5.94 -26.01 -3.06
CA ASN A 177 6.57 -27.31 -3.22
C ASN A 177 6.42 -28.10 -1.90
N GLU A 178 5.70 -29.22 -1.93
CA GLU A 178 5.39 -30.07 -0.75
C GLU A 178 6.65 -30.58 -0.04
N GLU A 179 7.78 -30.74 -0.74
CA GLU A 179 9.06 -31.11 -0.11
C GLU A 179 9.54 -30.10 0.96
N ASN A 180 9.08 -28.85 0.86
CA ASN A 180 9.43 -27.78 1.79
C ASN A 180 8.45 -27.65 2.97
N ARG A 181 7.47 -28.54 3.08
CA ARG A 181 6.39 -28.48 4.07
C ARG A 181 6.91 -28.32 5.51
N TYR A 182 7.94 -29.06 5.84
CA TYR A 182 8.57 -29.07 7.18
C TYR A 182 9.99 -28.48 7.17
N LYS A 183 10.42 -27.89 6.06
CA LYS A 183 11.79 -27.38 5.88
C LYS A 183 11.92 -25.96 6.43
N TRP A 184 12.09 -25.86 7.73
CA TRP A 184 12.36 -24.61 8.38
C TRP A 184 13.73 -24.06 7.98
N ASN A 185 13.81 -22.76 7.69
CA ASN A 185 15.06 -22.10 7.35
C ASN A 185 15.52 -21.14 8.46
N LYS A 186 16.83 -20.87 8.49
CA LYS A 186 17.45 -19.97 9.49
C LYS A 186 16.86 -18.56 9.47
N ALA A 187 16.50 -18.04 8.29
CA ALA A 187 15.99 -16.68 8.17
C ALA A 187 14.62 -16.54 8.81
N THR A 188 13.75 -17.56 8.69
CA THR A 188 12.45 -17.59 9.36
C THR A 188 12.62 -17.66 10.89
N LEU A 189 13.50 -18.53 11.38
CA LEU A 189 13.80 -18.64 12.82
C LEU A 189 14.41 -17.35 13.37
N THR A 190 15.35 -16.74 12.65
CA THR A 190 15.89 -15.43 13.03
C THR A 190 14.81 -14.37 13.13
N LYS A 191 13.91 -14.30 12.15
CA LYS A 191 12.79 -13.36 12.18
C LYS A 191 11.88 -13.59 13.39
N ILE A 192 11.60 -14.84 13.76
CA ILE A 192 10.79 -15.14 14.94
C ILE A 192 11.53 -14.69 16.21
N LEU A 193 12.78 -15.11 16.39
CA LEU A 193 13.56 -14.84 17.60
C LEU A 193 13.95 -13.37 17.81
N THR A 194 13.88 -12.52 16.76
CA THR A 194 14.29 -11.11 16.85
C THR A 194 13.14 -10.12 16.68
N ARG A 195 11.92 -10.62 16.51
CA ARG A 195 10.76 -9.76 16.32
C ARG A 195 10.26 -9.19 17.63
N GLN A 196 10.25 -7.87 17.73
CA GLN A 196 9.76 -7.15 18.90
C GLN A 196 8.25 -7.33 19.11
N GLU A 197 7.51 -7.62 18.05
CA GLU A 197 6.06 -7.88 18.13
C GLU A 197 5.72 -9.06 19.06
N TYR A 198 6.65 -9.98 19.33
CA TYR A 198 6.42 -11.05 20.32
C TYR A 198 6.52 -10.59 21.78
N CYS A 199 6.87 -9.33 22.00
CA CYS A 199 6.78 -8.69 23.33
C CYS A 199 5.44 -7.99 23.57
N GLY A 200 4.49 -8.10 22.63
CA GLY A 200 3.20 -7.41 22.70
C GLY A 200 3.16 -6.06 21.96
N ASP A 201 4.23 -5.71 21.26
CA ASP A 201 4.38 -4.41 20.62
C ASP A 201 3.92 -4.43 19.17
N VAL A 202 3.45 -3.28 18.68
CA VAL A 202 3.26 -3.03 17.24
C VAL A 202 4.39 -2.17 16.72
N VAL A 203 5.13 -2.68 15.72
CA VAL A 203 6.26 -1.97 15.12
C VAL A 203 5.95 -1.62 13.67
N ASN A 204 5.77 -0.32 13.43
CA ASN A 204 5.42 0.24 12.13
C ASN A 204 6.61 0.93 11.45
N PHE A 205 6.48 1.19 10.15
CA PHE A 205 7.43 1.98 9.32
C PHE A 205 8.85 1.45 9.25
N LYS A 206 9.04 0.12 9.35
CA LYS A 206 10.35 -0.55 9.19
C LYS A 206 10.94 -0.36 7.78
N THR A 207 10.10 -0.06 6.80
CA THR A 207 10.50 0.15 5.41
C THR A 207 9.77 1.33 4.80
N THR A 208 10.42 2.01 3.85
CA THR A 208 9.83 3.05 3.01
C THR A 208 9.96 2.68 1.53
N LYS A 209 9.06 3.22 0.70
CA LYS A 209 9.10 3.08 -0.75
C LYS A 209 8.72 4.39 -1.41
N HIS A 210 9.62 4.94 -2.23
CA HIS A 210 9.29 6.10 -3.05
C HIS A 210 8.44 5.71 -4.26
N PHE A 211 7.80 6.69 -4.86
CA PHE A 211 7.05 6.46 -6.10
C PHE A 211 8.02 6.03 -7.19
N ARG A 212 7.71 4.95 -7.91
CA ARG A 212 8.55 4.29 -8.92
C ARG A 212 9.71 3.43 -8.40
N ASP A 213 9.98 3.36 -7.12
CA ASP A 213 10.98 2.40 -6.62
C ASP A 213 10.52 0.96 -6.88
N LYS A 214 11.43 0.13 -7.36
CA LYS A 214 11.17 -1.30 -7.54
C LYS A 214 11.19 -2.05 -6.21
N ARG A 215 11.95 -1.56 -5.21
CA ARG A 215 12.19 -2.23 -3.92
C ARG A 215 11.86 -1.32 -2.75
N ASN A 216 11.56 -1.95 -1.62
CA ASN A 216 11.47 -1.24 -0.34
C ASN A 216 12.88 -0.95 0.19
N HIS A 217 13.05 0.20 0.82
CA HIS A 217 14.26 0.60 1.53
C HIS A 217 14.03 0.42 3.03
N TYR A 218 14.98 -0.19 3.73
CA TYR A 218 14.93 -0.28 5.18
C TYR A 218 15.19 1.08 5.81
N VAL A 219 14.43 1.37 6.84
CA VAL A 219 14.57 2.59 7.64
C VAL A 219 15.37 2.23 8.89
N ASP A 220 16.16 3.17 9.40
CA ASP A 220 16.91 2.95 10.64
C ASP A 220 15.96 2.62 11.79
N LYS A 221 16.41 1.78 12.71
CA LYS A 221 15.58 1.35 13.85
C LYS A 221 15.14 2.50 14.76
N SER A 222 15.93 3.56 14.84
CA SER A 222 15.60 4.77 15.59
C SER A 222 14.40 5.54 15.04
N GLU A 223 14.07 5.32 13.77
CA GLU A 223 12.93 5.94 13.09
C GLU A 223 11.66 5.06 13.07
N TRP A 224 11.74 3.83 13.62
CA TRP A 224 10.59 2.96 13.72
C TRP A 224 9.58 3.50 14.70
N GLN A 225 8.32 3.42 14.36
CA GLN A 225 7.27 3.72 15.33
C GLN A 225 6.89 2.44 16.07
N ILE A 226 7.17 2.44 17.37
CA ILE A 226 6.85 1.34 18.27
C ILE A 226 5.70 1.80 19.16
N THR A 227 4.66 0.98 19.24
CA THR A 227 3.55 1.14 20.18
C THR A 227 3.53 -0.08 21.07
N GLU A 228 3.77 0.13 22.35
CA GLU A 228 3.95 -0.94 23.34
C GLU A 228 2.62 -1.51 23.82
N ASN A 229 2.62 -2.81 24.16
CA ASN A 229 1.51 -3.52 24.83
C ASN A 229 0.15 -3.37 24.11
N VAL A 230 0.11 -3.56 22.80
CA VAL A 230 -1.11 -3.43 21.99
C VAL A 230 -1.87 -4.75 21.88
N HIS A 231 -1.21 -5.91 22.06
CA HIS A 231 -1.79 -7.26 21.92
C HIS A 231 -1.13 -8.27 22.86
#